data_6534299ce0b4e73b28703fd839e557d4
#
_entry.id   6534299ce0b4e73b28703fd839e557d4
#
_cell.length_a   1.000
_cell.length_b   1.000
_cell.length_c   1.000
_cell.angle_alpha   90.00
_cell.angle_beta   90.00
_cell.angle_gamma   90.00
#
_symmetry.space_group_name_H-M   'P 1'
#
loop_
_entity.id
_entity.type
_entity.pdbx_description
1 polymer ?
#
loop_
_entity_poly.entity_id
_entity_poly.type
_entity_poly.pdbx_seq_one_letter_code
_entity_poly.pdbx_strand_id
1 'polypeptide(L)'
;VILDNRELDRQCLAQCMAAHKTDLLILAFGTVEEWKQKRDEYPPLSAILLNIGGKKIDEPAVSEQIRSLSSEFGTIPVIVLADSDDFTQIVKALEYGAKGYIPASVSVSVCMELIALSVAGGVFVPASTLFAMRHLLESSNSTARPLAGIFTDRQAEVVEALRRGKANKIIAYELNLRESTVKVHVRNIMKKVKATNRTEVVFKINDLFDSITARETGRDRIDSAGRSTPPSHH
;
A
#
# COMPACT_ATOMS: atom_id res chain seq x y z
N VAL A 1 21.29 6.12 13.90
CA VAL A 1 20.74 7.40 14.35
C VAL A 1 19.23 7.37 14.26
N ILE A 2 18.53 7.87 15.29
CA ILE A 2 17.09 8.11 15.31
C ILE A 2 16.85 9.58 14.97
N LEU A 3 15.98 9.85 14.01
CA LEU A 3 15.52 11.19 13.64
C LEU A 3 14.03 11.34 13.97
N ASP A 4 13.68 12.21 14.89
CA ASP A 4 12.31 12.55 15.28
C ASP A 4 12.27 13.96 15.86
N ASN A 5 11.46 14.84 15.32
CA ASN A 5 11.32 16.21 15.82
C ASN A 5 10.52 16.30 17.15
N ARG A 6 9.85 15.22 17.57
CA ARG A 6 9.10 15.12 18.83
C ARG A 6 10.05 14.64 19.93
N GLU A 7 10.44 15.55 20.81
CA GLU A 7 11.51 15.31 21.75
C GLU A 7 11.20 14.16 22.73
N LEU A 8 10.00 14.09 23.26
CA LEU A 8 9.62 13.04 24.21
C LEU A 8 9.64 11.66 23.54
N ASP A 9 9.03 11.52 22.37
CA ASP A 9 8.98 10.26 21.64
C ASP A 9 10.40 9.81 21.26
N ARG A 10 11.22 10.74 20.80
CA ARG A 10 12.63 10.51 20.46
C ARG A 10 13.43 9.97 21.65
N GLN A 11 13.30 10.62 22.82
CA GLN A 11 14.02 10.20 24.02
C GLN A 11 13.53 8.86 24.54
N CYS A 12 12.21 8.63 24.59
CA CYS A 12 11.65 7.34 25.01
C CYS A 12 12.10 6.22 24.09
N LEU A 13 12.04 6.42 22.76
CA LEU A 13 12.47 5.43 21.79
C LEU A 13 13.96 5.10 21.93
N ALA A 14 14.80 6.12 22.04
CA ALA A 14 16.24 5.95 22.19
C ALA A 14 16.59 5.17 23.48
N GLN A 15 15.95 5.48 24.61
CA GLN A 15 16.15 4.76 25.87
C GLN A 15 15.68 3.30 25.78
N CYS A 16 14.49 3.07 25.19
CA CYS A 16 13.97 1.71 25.00
C CYS A 16 14.91 0.86 24.13
N MET A 17 15.44 1.44 23.05
CA MET A 17 16.37 0.73 22.16
C MET A 17 17.73 0.51 22.81
N ALA A 18 18.29 1.50 23.52
CA ALA A 18 19.55 1.39 24.23
C ALA A 18 19.51 0.37 25.39
N ALA A 19 18.33 0.14 25.99
CA ALA A 19 18.14 -0.87 27.02
C ALA A 19 18.20 -2.32 26.48
N HIS A 20 18.07 -2.51 25.15
CA HIS A 20 18.27 -3.81 24.52
C HIS A 20 19.74 -4.14 24.41
N LYS A 21 20.07 -5.42 24.60
CA LYS A 21 21.44 -5.91 24.36
C LYS A 21 21.75 -5.81 22.86
N THR A 22 22.46 -4.77 22.48
CA THR A 22 22.86 -4.50 21.09
C THR A 22 24.29 -3.96 21.09
N ASP A 23 25.02 -4.28 20.02
CA ASP A 23 26.33 -3.67 19.74
C ASP A 23 26.21 -2.31 19.06
N LEU A 24 24.97 -1.81 18.86
CA LEU A 24 24.70 -0.55 18.21
C LEU A 24 24.72 0.61 19.22
N LEU A 25 25.44 1.67 18.90
CA LEU A 25 25.33 2.94 19.59
C LEU A 25 24.07 3.67 19.10
N ILE A 26 23.13 3.90 20.01
CA ILE A 26 21.86 4.57 19.72
C ILE A 26 22.02 6.07 19.97
N LEU A 27 21.95 6.86 18.89
CA LEU A 27 21.98 8.33 18.92
C LEU A 27 20.64 8.86 18.46
N ALA A 28 20.19 10.00 19.03
CA ALA A 28 18.88 10.55 18.73
C ALA A 28 18.96 12.08 18.55
N PHE A 29 18.45 12.56 17.42
CA PHE A 29 18.48 13.99 17.04
C PHE A 29 17.10 14.42 16.53
N GLY A 30 16.80 15.71 16.64
CA GLY A 30 15.57 16.29 16.11
C GLY A 30 15.57 16.34 14.59
N THR A 31 16.71 16.64 13.99
CA THR A 31 16.91 16.76 12.56
C THR A 31 18.24 16.11 12.11
N VAL A 32 18.35 15.88 10.81
CA VAL A 32 19.62 15.38 10.24
C VAL A 32 20.73 16.43 10.31
N GLU A 33 20.39 17.70 10.27
CA GLU A 33 21.32 18.83 10.37
C GLU A 33 21.99 18.87 11.76
N GLU A 34 21.23 18.65 12.83
CA GLU A 34 21.77 18.54 14.19
C GLU A 34 22.80 17.40 14.31
N TRP A 35 22.49 16.25 13.71
CA TRP A 35 23.42 15.13 13.67
C TRP A 35 24.68 15.48 12.86
N LYS A 36 24.52 16.09 11.67
CA LYS A 36 25.65 16.49 10.80
C LYS A 36 26.65 17.41 11.51
N GLN A 37 26.17 18.32 12.35
CA GLN A 37 27.02 19.22 13.13
C GLN A 37 27.90 18.50 14.15
N LYS A 38 27.46 17.30 14.60
CA LYS A 38 28.14 16.52 15.63
C LYS A 38 28.71 15.20 15.11
N ARG A 39 28.60 14.93 13.82
CA ARG A 39 28.94 13.61 13.24
C ARG A 39 30.36 13.17 13.53
N ASP A 40 31.31 14.12 13.60
CA ASP A 40 32.74 13.83 13.83
C ASP A 40 33.03 13.41 15.27
N GLU A 41 32.06 13.57 16.19
CA GLU A 41 32.12 13.13 17.58
C GLU A 41 31.75 11.64 17.75
N TYR A 42 31.21 11.00 16.69
CA TYR A 42 30.61 9.67 16.74
C TYR A 42 31.21 8.73 15.69
N PRO A 43 31.08 7.40 15.90
CA PRO A 43 31.46 6.40 14.90
C PRO A 43 30.67 6.57 13.59
N PRO A 44 31.15 5.97 12.48
CA PRO A 44 30.41 5.95 11.22
C PRO A 44 28.99 5.45 11.37
N LEU A 45 28.08 6.07 10.67
CA LEU A 45 26.65 5.78 10.71
C LEU A 45 26.35 4.43 10.08
N SER A 46 25.62 3.56 10.78
CA SER A 46 25.23 2.23 10.30
C SER A 46 23.79 2.21 9.75
N ALA A 47 22.88 3.02 10.31
CA ALA A 47 21.51 3.14 9.88
C ALA A 47 20.89 4.47 10.31
N ILE A 48 19.87 4.91 9.57
CA ILE A 48 19.00 6.03 9.92
C ILE A 48 17.60 5.49 10.17
N LEU A 49 17.07 5.68 11.39
CA LEU A 49 15.68 5.42 11.71
C LEU A 49 14.92 6.74 11.73
N LEU A 50 14.09 6.97 10.72
CA LEU A 50 13.25 8.15 10.59
C LEU A 50 11.88 7.87 11.19
N ASN A 51 11.59 8.43 12.37
CA ASN A 51 10.29 8.31 13.00
C ASN A 51 9.36 9.42 12.54
N ILE A 52 8.37 9.07 11.76
CA ILE A 52 7.34 9.99 11.23
C ILE A 52 6.06 10.01 12.07
N GLY A 53 5.88 9.06 12.99
CA GLY A 53 4.67 8.91 13.80
C GLY A 53 3.43 8.71 12.93
N GLY A 54 2.36 9.44 13.21
CA GLY A 54 1.09 9.37 12.48
C GLY A 54 1.05 10.14 11.15
N LYS A 55 2.16 10.74 10.69
CA LYS A 55 2.21 11.42 9.39
C LYS A 55 2.11 10.42 8.25
N LYS A 56 1.62 10.88 7.09
CA LYS A 56 1.55 10.07 5.89
C LYS A 56 2.82 10.20 5.06
N ILE A 57 3.22 9.12 4.40
CA ILE A 57 4.40 9.07 3.52
C ILE A 57 4.27 10.03 2.33
N ASP A 58 3.05 10.24 1.82
CA ASP A 58 2.78 11.14 0.69
C ASP A 58 2.68 12.63 1.07
N GLU A 59 2.79 12.97 2.34
CA GLU A 59 2.97 14.37 2.73
C GLU A 59 4.29 14.90 2.14
N PRO A 60 4.27 16.07 1.46
CA PRO A 60 5.46 16.58 0.76
C PRO A 60 6.72 16.65 1.63
N ALA A 61 6.58 17.06 2.87
CA ALA A 61 7.70 17.16 3.81
C ALA A 61 8.31 15.79 4.16
N VAL A 62 7.46 14.74 4.30
CA VAL A 62 7.91 13.37 4.64
C VAL A 62 8.56 12.72 3.41
N SER A 63 7.90 12.80 2.27
CA SER A 63 8.41 12.21 1.02
C SER A 63 9.74 12.80 0.60
N GLU A 64 9.90 14.12 0.70
CA GLU A 64 11.15 14.81 0.40
C GLU A 64 12.26 14.45 1.40
N GLN A 65 11.93 14.36 2.68
CA GLN A 65 12.89 13.95 3.71
C GLN A 65 13.41 12.52 3.46
N ILE A 66 12.55 11.56 3.11
CA ILE A 66 12.96 10.19 2.80
C ILE A 66 13.87 10.18 1.58
N ARG A 67 13.49 10.86 0.49
CA ARG A 67 14.30 10.92 -0.75
C ARG A 67 15.65 11.57 -0.52
N SER A 68 15.66 12.71 0.18
CA SER A 68 16.90 13.44 0.50
C SER A 68 17.86 12.58 1.31
N LEU A 69 17.38 11.95 2.39
CA LEU A 69 18.18 11.04 3.21
C LEU A 69 18.69 9.84 2.41
N SER A 70 17.83 9.20 1.62
CA SER A 70 18.19 8.03 0.82
C SER A 70 19.18 8.36 -0.29
N SER A 71 19.07 9.54 -0.90
CA SER A 71 20.01 10.01 -1.92
C SER A 71 21.36 10.41 -1.31
N GLU A 72 21.35 11.12 -0.20
CA GLU A 72 22.56 11.64 0.44
C GLU A 72 23.40 10.52 1.07
N PHE A 73 22.74 9.58 1.75
CA PHE A 73 23.42 8.52 2.51
C PHE A 73 23.59 7.20 1.72
N GLY A 74 23.05 7.09 0.53
CA GLY A 74 23.23 6.02 -0.47
C GLY A 74 23.38 4.59 0.06
N THR A 75 24.50 4.26 0.70
CA THR A 75 24.81 2.94 1.24
C THR A 75 24.25 2.67 2.63
N ILE A 76 23.86 3.73 3.37
CA ILE A 76 23.34 3.62 4.72
C ILE A 76 21.81 3.45 4.64
N PRO A 77 21.24 2.39 5.22
CA PRO A 77 19.82 2.16 5.13
C PRO A 77 19.02 3.23 5.89
N VAL A 78 18.07 3.85 5.19
CA VAL A 78 17.02 4.69 5.78
C VAL A 78 15.83 3.80 6.06
N ILE A 79 15.42 3.72 7.32
CA ILE A 79 14.32 2.91 7.80
C ILE A 79 13.25 3.85 8.34
N VAL A 80 12.02 3.72 7.88
CA VAL A 80 10.90 4.52 8.35
C VAL A 80 10.20 3.80 9.50
N LEU A 81 9.98 4.50 10.61
CA LEU A 81 9.11 4.08 11.71
C LEU A 81 7.84 4.94 11.68
N ALA A 82 6.67 4.32 11.67
CA ALA A 82 5.38 5.01 11.55
C ALA A 82 4.27 4.30 12.32
N ASP A 83 3.23 5.03 12.69
CA ASP A 83 2.08 4.48 13.42
C ASP A 83 1.17 3.62 12.52
N SER A 84 1.22 3.85 11.21
CA SER A 84 0.39 3.15 10.22
C SER A 84 1.07 1.86 9.74
N ASP A 85 0.28 0.81 9.52
CA ASP A 85 0.65 -0.42 8.84
C ASP A 85 0.00 -0.56 7.45
N ASP A 86 -0.51 0.56 6.91
CA ASP A 86 -1.16 0.61 5.60
C ASP A 86 -0.18 0.24 4.48
N PHE A 87 -0.60 -0.73 3.66
CA PHE A 87 0.19 -1.23 2.53
C PHE A 87 0.67 -0.12 1.58
N THR A 88 -0.20 0.84 1.27
CA THR A 88 0.13 1.93 0.33
C THR A 88 1.24 2.81 0.88
N GLN A 89 1.24 3.07 2.20
CA GLN A 89 2.28 3.83 2.86
C GLN A 89 3.63 3.09 2.83
N ILE A 90 3.60 1.78 3.07
CA ILE A 90 4.81 0.92 3.04
C ILE A 90 5.44 0.94 1.64
N VAL A 91 4.65 0.70 0.59
CA VAL A 91 5.15 0.71 -0.80
C VAL A 91 5.73 2.06 -1.17
N LYS A 92 5.05 3.16 -0.87
CA LYS A 92 5.54 4.52 -1.14
C LYS A 92 6.86 4.83 -0.43
N ALA A 93 7.02 4.38 0.83
CA ALA A 93 8.27 4.58 1.54
C ALA A 93 9.45 3.91 0.81
N LEU A 94 9.26 2.67 0.35
CA LEU A 94 10.26 1.93 -0.43
C LEU A 94 10.52 2.58 -1.80
N GLU A 95 9.49 3.06 -2.49
CA GLU A 95 9.62 3.82 -3.76
C GLU A 95 10.42 5.11 -3.58
N TYR A 96 10.34 5.77 -2.43
CA TYR A 96 11.11 6.96 -2.10
C TYR A 96 12.54 6.65 -1.63
N GLY A 97 12.92 5.36 -1.60
CA GLY A 97 14.28 4.92 -1.34
C GLY A 97 14.54 4.36 0.06
N ALA A 98 13.52 4.32 0.94
CA ALA A 98 13.67 3.65 2.22
C ALA A 98 14.05 2.17 2.04
N LYS A 99 14.89 1.64 2.92
CA LYS A 99 15.30 0.22 2.93
C LYS A 99 14.48 -0.64 3.89
N GLY A 100 13.60 -0.01 4.68
CA GLY A 100 12.69 -0.70 5.58
C GLY A 100 11.56 0.22 6.03
N TYR A 101 10.46 -0.40 6.42
CA TYR A 101 9.32 0.26 7.03
C TYR A 101 8.88 -0.56 8.25
N ILE A 102 8.87 0.06 9.40
CA ILE A 102 8.55 -0.58 10.68
C ILE A 102 7.29 0.07 11.25
N PRO A 103 6.18 -0.66 11.36
CA PRO A 103 5.01 -0.17 12.09
C PRO A 103 5.31 -0.04 13.58
N ALA A 104 4.82 1.02 14.23
CA ALA A 104 4.98 1.23 15.68
C ALA A 104 4.24 0.17 16.53
N SER A 105 3.42 -0.69 15.91
CA SER A 105 2.77 -1.82 16.57
C SER A 105 3.69 -2.99 16.92
N VAL A 106 4.92 -3.03 16.37
CA VAL A 106 5.89 -4.09 16.71
C VAL A 106 6.60 -3.82 18.04
N SER A 107 7.08 -4.87 18.71
CA SER A 107 7.89 -4.71 19.92
C SER A 107 9.27 -4.13 19.60
N VAL A 108 9.90 -3.51 20.61
CA VAL A 108 11.26 -2.96 20.47
C VAL A 108 12.26 -4.03 20.07
N SER A 109 12.12 -5.28 20.58
CA SER A 109 12.97 -6.40 20.16
C SER A 109 12.88 -6.66 18.67
N VAL A 110 11.67 -6.74 18.13
CA VAL A 110 11.44 -6.94 16.69
C VAL A 110 11.99 -5.75 15.89
N CYS A 111 11.78 -4.53 16.36
CA CYS A 111 12.34 -3.34 15.74
C CYS A 111 13.87 -3.41 15.62
N MET A 112 14.58 -3.84 16.66
CA MET A 112 16.03 -4.00 16.66
C MET A 112 16.50 -5.04 15.67
N GLU A 113 15.82 -6.20 15.58
CA GLU A 113 16.15 -7.25 14.61
C GLU A 113 15.95 -6.76 13.16
N LEU A 114 14.90 -5.98 12.91
CA LEU A 114 14.62 -5.40 11.59
C LEU A 114 15.66 -4.34 11.18
N ILE A 115 16.14 -3.55 12.13
CA ILE A 115 17.25 -2.63 11.91
C ILE A 115 18.53 -3.41 11.58
N ALA A 116 18.85 -4.46 12.35
CA ALA A 116 20.03 -5.31 12.11
C ALA A 116 19.95 -5.97 10.71
N LEU A 117 18.78 -6.47 10.31
CA LEU A 117 18.55 -7.00 8.98
C LEU A 117 18.81 -5.95 7.88
N SER A 118 18.33 -4.73 8.08
CA SER A 118 18.53 -3.64 7.10
C SER A 118 20.00 -3.21 7.02
N VAL A 119 20.73 -3.21 8.13
CA VAL A 119 22.19 -2.96 8.17
C VAL A 119 22.95 -4.05 7.42
N ALA A 120 22.49 -5.30 7.50
CA ALA A 120 23.04 -6.42 6.73
C ALA A 120 22.67 -6.40 5.23
N GLY A 121 21.95 -5.38 4.75
CA GLY A 121 21.54 -5.20 3.37
C GLY A 121 20.20 -5.85 3.00
N GLY A 122 19.47 -6.41 3.99
CA GLY A 122 18.12 -6.92 3.78
C GLY A 122 17.08 -5.81 3.66
N VAL A 123 15.98 -6.12 3.00
CA VAL A 123 14.78 -5.27 2.97
C VAL A 123 13.66 -5.99 3.69
N PHE A 124 13.05 -5.32 4.64
CA PHE A 124 11.91 -5.87 5.37
C PHE A 124 10.58 -5.32 4.83
N VAL A 125 9.65 -6.24 4.59
CA VAL A 125 8.27 -5.94 4.24
C VAL A 125 7.36 -6.80 5.13
N PRO A 126 6.40 -6.22 5.87
CA PRO A 126 5.48 -7.01 6.68
C PRO A 126 4.71 -8.04 5.84
N ALA A 127 4.47 -9.23 6.38
CA ALA A 127 3.75 -10.29 5.65
C ALA A 127 2.33 -9.87 5.23
N SER A 128 1.66 -9.03 6.04
CA SER A 128 0.37 -8.40 5.71
C SER A 128 0.41 -7.63 4.38
N THR A 129 1.55 -7.01 4.07
CA THR A 129 1.81 -6.28 2.82
C THR A 129 1.79 -7.22 1.61
N LEU A 130 2.34 -8.42 1.73
CA LEU A 130 2.34 -9.43 0.65
C LEU A 130 0.93 -9.93 0.34
N PHE A 131 0.10 -10.14 1.36
CA PHE A 131 -1.30 -10.53 1.18
C PHE A 131 -2.12 -9.41 0.52
N ALA A 132 -1.90 -8.16 0.91
CA ALA A 132 -2.54 -7.01 0.27
C ALA A 132 -2.09 -6.84 -1.19
N MET A 133 -0.80 -7.05 -1.50
CA MET A 133 -0.25 -7.03 -2.85
C MET A 133 -0.85 -8.14 -3.73
N ARG A 134 -0.98 -9.36 -3.19
CA ARG A 134 -1.66 -10.45 -3.89
C ARG A 134 -3.09 -10.09 -4.25
N HIS A 135 -3.84 -9.51 -3.32
CA HIS A 135 -5.21 -9.02 -3.56
C HIS A 135 -5.27 -7.94 -4.65
N LEU A 136 -4.29 -7.04 -4.71
CA LEU A 136 -4.19 -6.01 -5.76
C LEU A 136 -3.80 -6.63 -7.11
N LEU A 137 -2.87 -7.58 -7.14
CA LEU A 137 -2.47 -8.30 -8.37
C LEU A 137 -3.59 -9.21 -8.89
N GLU A 138 -4.32 -9.89 -8.02
CA GLU A 138 -5.51 -10.66 -8.39
C GLU A 138 -6.65 -9.74 -8.86
N SER A 139 -6.72 -8.50 -8.34
CA SER A 139 -7.67 -7.47 -8.80
C SER A 139 -7.23 -6.81 -10.10
N SER A 140 -5.94 -6.72 -10.38
CA SER A 140 -5.40 -6.16 -11.63
C SER A 140 -5.32 -7.20 -12.77
N ASN A 141 -5.23 -8.49 -12.46
CA ASN A 141 -5.40 -9.59 -13.42
C ASN A 141 -6.86 -9.92 -13.73
N SER A 142 -7.82 -9.44 -12.93
CA SER A 142 -9.19 -9.36 -13.38
C SER A 142 -9.28 -8.13 -14.29
N THR A 143 -9.18 -8.37 -15.61
CA THR A 143 -9.59 -7.45 -16.69
C THR A 143 -10.51 -6.34 -16.20
N ALA A 144 -10.16 -5.09 -16.53
CA ALA A 144 -10.85 -3.82 -16.25
C ALA A 144 -12.20 -4.01 -15.55
N ARG A 145 -12.35 -3.53 -14.32
CA ARG A 145 -13.65 -3.64 -13.61
C ARG A 145 -14.71 -2.95 -14.45
N PRO A 146 -15.52 -3.69 -15.22
CA PRO A 146 -16.45 -3.10 -16.19
C PRO A 146 -17.54 -2.24 -15.52
N LEU A 147 -17.58 -2.24 -14.17
CA LEU A 147 -18.62 -1.59 -13.37
C LEU A 147 -18.05 -0.48 -12.45
N ALA A 148 -16.81 -0.02 -12.67
CA ALA A 148 -16.24 1.12 -11.98
C ALA A 148 -17.11 2.37 -12.25
N GLY A 149 -17.62 2.99 -11.19
CA GLY A 149 -18.56 4.13 -11.26
C GLY A 149 -20.04 3.77 -11.03
N ILE A 150 -20.45 2.50 -11.18
CA ILE A 150 -21.82 2.05 -10.86
C ILE A 150 -21.89 1.56 -9.42
N PHE A 151 -20.88 0.82 -8.96
CA PHE A 151 -20.83 0.22 -7.63
C PHE A 151 -19.62 0.73 -6.84
N THR A 152 -19.78 0.81 -5.51
CA THR A 152 -18.64 0.97 -4.61
C THR A 152 -17.80 -0.32 -4.60
N ASP A 153 -16.53 -0.26 -4.20
CA ASP A 153 -15.64 -1.43 -4.17
C ASP A 153 -16.27 -2.60 -3.42
N ARG A 154 -16.89 -2.33 -2.27
CA ARG A 154 -17.56 -3.36 -1.48
C ARG A 154 -18.81 -3.93 -2.15
N GLN A 155 -19.53 -3.11 -2.89
CA GLN A 155 -20.66 -3.58 -3.70
C GLN A 155 -20.17 -4.41 -4.88
N ALA A 156 -19.04 -4.06 -5.51
CA ALA A 156 -18.46 -4.81 -6.61
C ALA A 156 -18.04 -6.24 -6.18
N GLU A 157 -17.45 -6.40 -4.99
CA GLU A 157 -17.13 -7.72 -4.42
C GLU A 157 -18.40 -8.57 -4.22
N VAL A 158 -19.46 -7.97 -3.69
CA VAL A 158 -20.75 -8.66 -3.51
C VAL A 158 -21.38 -9.00 -4.87
N VAL A 159 -21.30 -8.11 -5.87
CA VAL A 159 -21.76 -8.31 -7.24
C VAL A 159 -21.09 -9.54 -7.86
N GLU A 160 -19.78 -9.64 -7.75
CA GLU A 160 -19.00 -10.76 -8.30
C GLU A 160 -19.38 -12.10 -7.64
N ALA A 161 -19.61 -12.10 -6.33
CA ALA A 161 -20.07 -13.28 -5.61
C ALA A 161 -21.52 -13.65 -5.98
N LEU A 162 -22.39 -12.66 -6.21
CA LEU A 162 -23.75 -12.88 -6.71
C LEU A 162 -23.76 -13.49 -8.11
N ARG A 163 -22.88 -13.04 -9.00
CA ARG A 163 -22.68 -13.55 -10.36
C ARG A 163 -22.31 -15.02 -10.36
N ARG A 164 -21.48 -15.45 -9.41
CA ARG A 164 -21.11 -16.85 -9.16
C ARG A 164 -22.21 -17.67 -8.47
N GLY A 165 -23.38 -17.11 -8.25
CA GLY A 165 -24.53 -17.81 -7.64
C GLY A 165 -24.43 -18.05 -6.13
N LYS A 166 -23.45 -17.44 -5.41
CA LYS A 166 -23.18 -17.73 -4.00
C LYS A 166 -24.29 -17.21 -3.08
N ALA A 167 -24.74 -18.03 -2.13
CA ALA A 167 -25.72 -17.63 -1.11
C ALA A 167 -25.16 -16.52 -0.18
N ASN A 168 -26.03 -15.67 0.39
CA ASN A 168 -25.61 -14.56 1.25
C ASN A 168 -24.74 -15.01 2.44
N LYS A 169 -24.98 -16.19 2.99
CA LYS A 169 -24.17 -16.80 4.06
C LYS A 169 -22.73 -17.06 3.62
N ILE A 170 -22.55 -17.57 2.38
CA ILE A 170 -21.23 -17.84 1.79
C ILE A 170 -20.52 -16.53 1.49
N ILE A 171 -21.23 -15.56 0.90
CA ILE A 171 -20.69 -14.21 0.64
C ILE A 171 -20.24 -13.54 1.93
N ALA A 172 -21.03 -13.65 3.00
CA ALA A 172 -20.70 -13.12 4.30
C ALA A 172 -19.41 -13.73 4.87
N TYR A 173 -19.26 -15.05 4.76
CA TYR A 173 -18.07 -15.76 5.20
C TYR A 173 -16.82 -15.33 4.41
N GLU A 174 -16.89 -15.36 3.06
CA GLU A 174 -15.76 -15.02 2.19
C GLU A 174 -15.30 -13.56 2.30
N LEU A 175 -16.24 -12.65 2.50
CA LEU A 175 -15.95 -11.23 2.59
C LEU A 175 -15.75 -10.74 4.05
N ASN A 176 -15.74 -11.64 5.02
CA ASN A 176 -15.66 -11.34 6.46
C ASN A 176 -16.71 -10.29 6.89
N LEU A 177 -17.96 -10.54 6.50
CA LEU A 177 -19.11 -9.69 6.82
C LEU A 177 -20.17 -10.46 7.62
N ARG A 178 -21.10 -9.74 8.26
CA ARG A 178 -22.34 -10.32 8.76
C ARG A 178 -23.32 -10.54 7.60
N GLU A 179 -24.11 -11.62 7.64
CA GLU A 179 -25.12 -11.90 6.62
C GLU A 179 -26.14 -10.75 6.46
N SER A 180 -26.47 -10.06 7.56
CA SER A 180 -27.29 -8.86 7.53
C SER A 180 -26.70 -7.74 6.70
N THR A 181 -25.37 -7.55 6.77
CA THR A 181 -24.63 -6.55 5.98
C THR A 181 -24.66 -6.91 4.51
N VAL A 182 -24.47 -8.19 4.16
CA VAL A 182 -24.60 -8.67 2.77
C VAL A 182 -26.00 -8.41 2.23
N LYS A 183 -27.06 -8.66 3.02
CA LYS A 183 -28.46 -8.35 2.63
C LYS A 183 -28.65 -6.86 2.31
N VAL A 184 -28.01 -5.96 3.06
CA VAL A 184 -28.05 -4.51 2.79
C VAL A 184 -27.33 -4.20 1.46
N HIS A 185 -26.14 -4.75 1.22
CA HIS A 185 -25.45 -4.56 -0.04
C HIS A 185 -26.27 -5.07 -1.22
N VAL A 186 -26.83 -6.28 -1.14
CA VAL A 186 -27.69 -6.85 -2.19
C VAL A 186 -28.90 -5.94 -2.46
N ARG A 187 -29.57 -5.41 -1.43
CA ARG A 187 -30.68 -4.47 -1.61
C ARG A 187 -30.25 -3.19 -2.33
N ASN A 188 -29.09 -2.65 -1.98
CA ASN A 188 -28.54 -1.45 -2.63
C ASN A 188 -28.13 -1.73 -4.10
N ILE A 189 -27.57 -2.90 -4.37
CA ILE A 189 -27.26 -3.36 -5.74
C ILE A 189 -28.55 -3.48 -6.54
N MET A 190 -29.58 -4.15 -6.01
CA MET A 190 -30.90 -4.25 -6.64
C MET A 190 -31.48 -2.90 -7.05
N LYS A 191 -31.41 -1.90 -6.14
CA LYS A 191 -31.87 -0.53 -6.45
C LYS A 191 -31.07 0.10 -7.58
N LYS A 192 -29.74 -0.05 -7.59
CA LYS A 192 -28.86 0.54 -8.60
C LYS A 192 -29.09 -0.05 -9.99
N VAL A 193 -29.26 -1.38 -10.09
CA VAL A 193 -29.54 -2.05 -11.37
C VAL A 193 -31.04 -2.11 -11.70
N LYS A 194 -31.91 -1.51 -10.86
CA LYS A 194 -33.36 -1.52 -11.01
C LYS A 194 -33.94 -2.93 -11.14
N ALA A 195 -33.43 -3.88 -10.33
CA ALA A 195 -33.89 -5.27 -10.29
C ALA A 195 -34.86 -5.48 -9.13
N THR A 196 -35.87 -6.34 -9.34
CA THR A 196 -36.92 -6.66 -8.36
C THR A 196 -36.61 -7.91 -7.54
N ASN A 197 -35.75 -8.79 -8.06
CA ASN A 197 -35.36 -10.04 -7.41
C ASN A 197 -33.90 -10.37 -7.70
N ARG A 198 -33.35 -11.36 -6.96
CA ARG A 198 -31.96 -11.78 -7.06
C ARG A 198 -31.57 -12.32 -8.44
N THR A 199 -32.45 -13.08 -9.07
CA THR A 199 -32.20 -13.66 -10.41
C THR A 199 -32.08 -12.55 -11.46
N GLU A 200 -32.95 -11.56 -11.38
CA GLU A 200 -32.92 -10.38 -12.25
C GLU A 200 -31.64 -9.54 -12.03
N VAL A 201 -31.14 -9.48 -10.78
CA VAL A 201 -29.83 -8.85 -10.51
C VAL A 201 -28.72 -9.53 -11.29
N VAL A 202 -28.63 -10.86 -11.21
CA VAL A 202 -27.57 -11.63 -11.90
C VAL A 202 -27.67 -11.45 -13.41
N PHE A 203 -28.89 -11.48 -13.95
CA PHE A 203 -29.13 -11.27 -15.39
C PHE A 203 -28.65 -9.89 -15.84
N LYS A 204 -29.14 -8.82 -15.19
CA LYS A 204 -28.77 -7.43 -15.54
C LYS A 204 -27.29 -7.13 -15.35
N ILE A 205 -26.65 -7.75 -14.35
CA ILE A 205 -25.22 -7.62 -14.15
C ILE A 205 -24.46 -8.28 -15.31
N ASN A 206 -24.83 -9.49 -15.75
CA ASN A 206 -24.18 -10.15 -16.88
C ASN A 206 -24.34 -9.33 -18.17
N ASP A 207 -25.52 -8.80 -18.44
CA ASP A 207 -25.80 -7.94 -19.60
C ASP A 207 -24.93 -6.66 -19.58
N LEU A 208 -24.74 -6.07 -18.40
CA LEU A 208 -23.83 -4.93 -18.24
C LEU A 208 -22.37 -5.32 -18.51
N PHE A 209 -21.91 -6.47 -18.07
CA PHE A 209 -20.57 -6.97 -18.36
C PHE A 209 -20.37 -7.22 -19.86
N ASP A 210 -21.31 -7.89 -20.51
CA ASP A 210 -21.23 -8.19 -21.94
C ASP A 210 -21.23 -6.90 -22.81
N SER A 211 -22.03 -5.89 -22.42
CA SER A 211 -22.09 -4.62 -23.12
C SER A 211 -20.80 -3.77 -22.99
N ILE A 212 -20.07 -3.90 -21.89
CA ILE A 212 -18.81 -3.19 -21.66
C ILE A 212 -17.66 -3.90 -22.40
N THR A 213 -17.60 -5.23 -22.34
CA THR A 213 -16.60 -6.03 -23.06
C THR A 213 -16.72 -5.86 -24.58
N ALA A 214 -17.95 -5.75 -25.10
CA ALA A 214 -18.19 -5.47 -26.52
C ALA A 214 -17.71 -4.08 -26.96
N ARG A 215 -17.74 -3.08 -26.07
CA ARG A 215 -17.22 -1.72 -26.36
C ARG A 215 -15.70 -1.65 -26.36
N GLU A 216 -15.03 -2.43 -25.54
CA GLU A 216 -13.57 -2.49 -25.50
C GLU A 216 -12.98 -3.21 -26.72
N THR A 217 -13.55 -4.35 -27.12
CA THR A 217 -13.16 -5.06 -28.33
C THR A 217 -13.46 -4.32 -29.63
N GLY A 218 -14.41 -3.38 -29.62
CA GLY A 218 -14.71 -2.50 -30.75
C GLY A 218 -13.72 -1.34 -30.92
N ARG A 219 -13.07 -0.87 -29.85
CA ARG A 219 -12.05 0.21 -29.91
C ARG A 219 -10.73 -0.26 -30.50
N ASP A 220 -10.28 -1.47 -30.15
CA ASP A 220 -9.02 -2.04 -30.66
C ASP A 220 -9.04 -2.33 -32.18
N ARG A 221 -10.23 -2.46 -32.79
CA ARG A 221 -10.37 -2.63 -34.25
C ARG A 221 -10.29 -1.35 -35.06
N ILE A 222 -10.50 -0.19 -34.47
CA ILE A 222 -10.47 1.10 -35.18
C ILE A 222 -9.01 1.62 -35.22
N ASP A 223 -8.19 1.35 -34.22
CA ASP A 223 -6.79 1.80 -34.20
C ASP A 223 -5.85 0.98 -35.08
N SER A 224 -6.22 -0.23 -35.48
CA SER A 224 -5.41 -1.08 -36.38
C SER A 224 -5.64 -0.82 -37.87
N ALA A 225 -6.69 -0.07 -38.25
CA ALA A 225 -7.06 0.23 -39.66
C ALA A 225 -6.52 1.58 -40.18
N GLY A 226 -5.81 2.35 -39.36
CA GLY A 226 -5.39 3.73 -39.65
C GLY A 226 -3.97 3.91 -40.20
N ARG A 227 -3.19 2.84 -40.52
CA ARG A 227 -1.87 2.98 -41.15
C ARG A 227 -1.76 2.26 -42.47
N SER A 228 -2.36 2.86 -43.51
CA SER A 228 -1.96 2.60 -44.88
C SER A 228 -1.31 3.86 -45.44
N THR A 229 -0.02 3.78 -45.64
CA THR A 229 0.82 4.75 -46.38
C THR A 229 0.38 4.82 -47.86
N PRO A 230 0.31 6.00 -48.47
CA PRO A 230 0.08 6.12 -49.94
C PRO A 230 1.39 5.80 -50.69
N PRO A 231 1.29 5.25 -51.92
CA PRO A 231 2.45 4.96 -52.73
C PRO A 231 3.04 6.23 -53.36
N SER A 232 4.34 6.37 -53.29
CA SER A 232 5.11 7.38 -54.01
C SER A 232 5.09 7.08 -55.52
N HIS A 233 4.60 8.01 -56.31
CA HIS A 233 4.90 8.11 -57.74
C HIS A 233 5.96 9.20 -57.98
N HIS A 234 6.96 8.79 -58.74
CA HIS A 234 8.07 9.51 -59.42
C HIS A 234 9.19 10.04 -58.54
#